data_d304ca64c4a4a096fa785e8be8d0db4c
#
_entry.id   d304ca64c4a4a096fa785e8be8d0db4c
#
_cell.length_a   1.000
_cell.length_b   1.000
_cell.length_c   1.000
_cell.angle_alpha   90.00
_cell.angle_beta   90.00
_cell.angle_gamma   90.00
#
_symmetry.space_group_name_H-M   'P 1'
#
loop_
_entity.id
_entity.type
_entity.pdbx_description
1 polymer ?
#
loop_
_entity_poly.entity_id
_entity_poly.type
_entity_poly.pdbx_seq_one_letter_code
_entity_poly.pdbx_strand_id
1 'polypeptide(L)'
;MNKKSLLIAAVAILVIAIIGITYLLFTEKQANRELVQEFQLDKEDLENEYTRFAQQYDELKMTISNDSLAQLLDQEQLKTQRLLEELRTVKSTNATEIRRLKKELATLRKVMIGYINQIDSLNKLTEKQKLVIADVTKKYNQASQQISNLSEEKKNLNKKVTLAAQLDATNIRIEPRNKRG
;
A
#
# COMPACT_ATOMS: atom_id res chain seq x y z
N MET A 1 46.91 -72.40 14.80
CA MET A 1 45.63 -71.68 15.01
C MET A 1 44.51 -72.64 14.70
N ASN A 2 43.68 -72.95 15.66
CA ASN A 2 42.56 -73.90 15.47
C ASN A 2 41.54 -73.32 14.50
N LYS A 3 41.14 -74.08 13.47
CA LYS A 3 40.09 -73.66 12.48
C LYS A 3 38.82 -73.13 13.16
N LYS A 4 38.48 -73.59 14.36
CA LYS A 4 37.36 -73.16 15.16
C LYS A 4 37.56 -71.76 15.74
N SER A 5 38.74 -71.33 16.18
CA SER A 5 39.02 -70.02 16.71
C SER A 5 39.04 -68.95 15.61
N LEU A 6 39.42 -69.32 14.40
CA LEU A 6 39.42 -68.46 13.23
C LEU A 6 37.94 -68.15 12.75
N LEU A 7 37.08 -69.17 12.80
CA LEU A 7 35.68 -69.04 12.53
C LEU A 7 34.94 -68.10 13.56
N ILE A 8 35.24 -68.26 14.84
CA ILE A 8 34.68 -67.40 15.90
C ILE A 8 35.16 -65.98 15.73
N ALA A 9 36.39 -65.72 15.40
CA ALA A 9 36.90 -64.37 15.14
C ALA A 9 36.25 -63.74 13.91
N ALA A 10 36.03 -64.49 12.83
CA ALA A 10 35.34 -64.00 11.62
C ALA A 10 33.88 -63.63 11.91
N VAL A 11 33.15 -64.44 12.69
CA VAL A 11 31.77 -64.14 13.11
C VAL A 11 31.75 -62.92 14.01
N ALA A 12 32.64 -62.73 14.94
CA ALA A 12 32.72 -61.56 15.80
C ALA A 12 32.94 -60.25 15.00
N ILE A 13 33.86 -60.29 14.01
CA ILE A 13 34.08 -59.13 13.11
C ILE A 13 32.81 -58.82 12.30
N LEU A 14 32.09 -59.82 11.83
CA LEU A 14 30.87 -59.65 11.04
C LEU A 14 29.73 -59.03 11.90
N VAL A 15 29.59 -59.45 13.16
CA VAL A 15 28.63 -58.86 14.09
C VAL A 15 28.96 -57.39 14.39
N ILE A 16 30.24 -57.05 14.62
CA ILE A 16 30.67 -55.67 14.84
C ILE A 16 30.39 -54.83 13.60
N ALA A 17 30.65 -55.32 12.39
CA ALA A 17 30.33 -54.61 11.15
C ALA A 17 28.84 -54.35 10.99
N ILE A 18 28.00 -55.33 11.30
CA ILE A 18 26.51 -55.16 11.26
C ILE A 18 26.07 -54.10 12.26
N ILE A 19 26.56 -54.12 13.49
CA ILE A 19 26.28 -53.09 14.50
C ILE A 19 26.71 -51.70 14.02
N GLY A 20 27.90 -51.58 13.44
CA GLY A 20 28.39 -50.30 12.88
C GLY A 20 27.50 -49.78 11.75
N ILE A 21 27.10 -50.63 10.81
CA ILE A 21 26.22 -50.24 9.70
C ILE A 21 24.84 -49.85 10.22
N THR A 22 24.25 -50.62 11.16
CA THR A 22 22.93 -50.25 11.73
C THR A 22 23.00 -48.97 12.51
N TYR A 23 24.07 -48.66 13.21
CA TYR A 23 24.25 -47.37 13.90
C TYR A 23 24.35 -46.22 12.92
N LEU A 24 25.12 -46.31 11.83
CA LEU A 24 25.22 -45.30 10.79
C LEU A 24 23.86 -45.05 10.10
N LEU A 25 23.15 -46.10 9.75
CA LEU A 25 21.83 -45.99 9.14
C LEU A 25 20.81 -45.38 10.10
N PHE A 26 20.92 -45.62 11.40
CA PHE A 26 20.02 -45.03 12.40
C PHE A 26 20.31 -43.55 12.57
N THR A 27 21.56 -43.11 12.63
CA THR A 27 21.93 -41.68 12.72
C THR A 27 21.56 -40.91 11.47
N GLU A 28 21.75 -41.45 10.26
CA GLU A 28 21.26 -40.82 9.02
C GLU A 28 19.73 -40.68 8.98
N LYS A 29 19.03 -41.72 9.43
CA LYS A 29 17.57 -41.67 9.50
C LYS A 29 17.04 -40.61 10.49
N GLN A 30 17.75 -40.41 11.61
CA GLN A 30 17.40 -39.42 12.61
C GLN A 30 17.66 -38.00 12.10
N ALA A 31 18.83 -37.75 11.50
CA ALA A 31 19.17 -36.47 10.88
C ALA A 31 18.16 -36.08 9.75
N ASN A 32 17.78 -37.03 8.91
CA ASN A 32 16.79 -36.84 7.88
C ASN A 32 15.39 -36.51 8.46
N ARG A 33 15.00 -37.12 9.57
CA ARG A 33 13.71 -36.81 10.23
C ARG A 33 13.72 -35.40 10.83
N GLU A 34 14.79 -34.99 11.49
CA GLU A 34 14.92 -33.62 12.05
C GLU A 34 14.87 -32.58 10.93
N LEU A 35 15.57 -32.80 9.81
CA LEU A 35 15.53 -31.94 8.63
C LEU A 35 14.11 -31.83 8.04
N VAL A 36 13.39 -32.94 7.94
CA VAL A 36 12.00 -32.95 7.44
C VAL A 36 11.06 -32.20 8.39
N GLN A 37 11.25 -32.35 9.71
CA GLN A 37 10.48 -31.61 10.69
C GLN A 37 10.75 -30.09 10.62
N GLU A 38 12.01 -29.69 10.50
CA GLU A 38 12.40 -28.28 10.34
C GLU A 38 11.74 -27.66 9.09
N PHE A 39 11.81 -28.35 7.95
CA PHE A 39 11.14 -27.87 6.73
C PHE A 39 9.63 -27.91 6.80
N GLN A 40 9.05 -28.80 7.60
CA GLN A 40 7.62 -28.82 7.84
C GLN A 40 7.17 -27.57 8.63
N LEU A 41 7.92 -27.21 9.67
CA LEU A 41 7.70 -25.98 10.44
C LEU A 41 7.91 -24.73 9.57
N ASP A 42 9.01 -24.67 8.81
CA ASP A 42 9.28 -23.58 7.86
C ASP A 42 8.14 -23.43 6.84
N LYS A 43 7.57 -24.54 6.37
CA LYS A 43 6.43 -24.52 5.44
C LYS A 43 5.16 -23.95 6.10
N GLU A 44 4.86 -24.37 7.31
CA GLU A 44 3.70 -23.92 8.06
C GLU A 44 3.80 -22.41 8.39
N ASP A 45 4.99 -21.95 8.81
CA ASP A 45 5.26 -20.54 9.07
C ASP A 45 5.09 -19.70 7.80
N LEU A 46 5.62 -20.17 6.67
CA LEU A 46 5.45 -19.52 5.37
C LEU A 46 3.97 -19.47 4.95
N GLU A 47 3.20 -20.54 5.14
CA GLU A 47 1.77 -20.56 4.81
C GLU A 47 1.00 -19.52 5.61
N ASN A 48 1.30 -19.42 6.90
CA ASN A 48 0.73 -18.40 7.78
C ASN A 48 1.13 -16.98 7.34
N GLU A 49 2.39 -16.76 6.95
CA GLU A 49 2.85 -15.46 6.46
C GLU A 49 2.18 -15.07 5.13
N TYR A 50 2.11 -15.97 4.15
CA TYR A 50 1.42 -15.70 2.88
C TYR A 50 -0.07 -15.40 3.09
N THR A 51 -0.72 -16.12 4.01
CA THR A 51 -2.13 -15.86 4.36
C THR A 51 -2.31 -14.46 4.97
N ARG A 52 -1.44 -14.05 5.89
CA ARG A 52 -1.46 -12.68 6.45
C ARG A 52 -1.22 -11.63 5.37
N PHE A 53 -0.29 -11.87 4.44
CA PHE A 53 -0.04 -10.94 3.34
C PHE A 53 -1.26 -10.77 2.44
N ALA A 54 -1.95 -11.85 2.10
CA ALA A 54 -3.18 -11.77 1.33
C ALA A 54 -4.25 -10.90 2.03
N GLN A 55 -4.41 -11.06 3.34
CA GLN A 55 -5.31 -10.23 4.15
C GLN A 55 -4.88 -8.75 4.21
N GLN A 56 -3.59 -8.48 4.38
CA GLN A 56 -3.06 -7.12 4.39
C GLN A 56 -3.27 -6.39 3.06
N TYR A 57 -3.19 -7.09 1.92
CA TYR A 57 -3.54 -6.50 0.62
C TYR A 57 -5.01 -6.10 0.55
N ASP A 58 -5.93 -6.92 1.10
CA ASP A 58 -7.35 -6.56 1.18
C ASP A 58 -7.59 -5.33 2.05
N GLU A 59 -6.95 -5.25 3.21
CA GLU A 59 -7.03 -4.09 4.11
C GLU A 59 -6.50 -2.81 3.43
N LEU A 60 -5.36 -2.89 2.76
CA LEU A 60 -4.78 -1.75 2.03
C LEU A 60 -5.71 -1.27 0.92
N LYS A 61 -6.35 -2.16 0.18
CA LYS A 61 -7.32 -1.82 -0.87
C LYS A 61 -8.50 -1.01 -0.34
N MET A 62 -8.97 -1.30 0.87
CA MET A 62 -10.08 -0.56 1.49
C MET A 62 -9.70 0.90 1.84
N THR A 63 -8.42 1.19 1.98
CA THR A 63 -7.93 2.53 2.37
C THR A 63 -7.59 3.43 1.18
N ILE A 64 -7.69 2.91 -0.06
CA ILE A 64 -7.22 3.58 -1.26
C ILE A 64 -8.39 4.07 -2.09
N SER A 65 -8.33 5.36 -2.49
CA SER A 65 -9.25 5.99 -3.45
C SER A 65 -8.66 6.07 -4.87
N ASN A 66 -7.50 5.43 -5.12
CA ASN A 66 -6.77 5.50 -6.40
C ASN A 66 -6.89 4.18 -7.15
N ASP A 67 -7.62 4.17 -8.26
CA ASP A 67 -7.91 2.97 -9.06
C ASP A 67 -6.63 2.31 -9.62
N SER A 68 -5.64 3.07 -10.04
CA SER A 68 -4.36 2.55 -10.53
C SER A 68 -3.61 1.77 -9.46
N LEU A 69 -3.56 2.31 -8.24
CA LEU A 69 -2.89 1.67 -7.12
C LEU A 69 -3.68 0.45 -6.63
N ALA A 70 -5.00 0.51 -6.66
CA ALA A 70 -5.87 -0.63 -6.36
C ALA A 70 -5.63 -1.81 -7.32
N GLN A 71 -5.49 -1.55 -8.63
CA GLN A 71 -5.17 -2.57 -9.62
C GLN A 71 -3.79 -3.22 -9.38
N LEU A 72 -2.77 -2.43 -8.99
CA LEU A 72 -1.45 -2.97 -8.67
C LEU A 72 -1.52 -3.88 -7.44
N LEU A 73 -2.27 -3.48 -6.40
CA LEU A 73 -2.49 -4.31 -5.22
C LEU A 73 -3.24 -5.61 -5.54
N ASP A 74 -4.23 -5.58 -6.44
CA ASP A 74 -4.91 -6.77 -6.93
C ASP A 74 -3.94 -7.76 -7.59
N GLN A 75 -3.03 -7.27 -8.43
CA GLN A 75 -2.03 -8.11 -9.08
C GLN A 75 -1.09 -8.78 -8.06
N GLU A 76 -0.60 -8.01 -7.07
CA GLU A 76 0.27 -8.56 -6.03
C GLU A 76 -0.47 -9.52 -5.10
N GLN A 77 -1.74 -9.27 -4.81
CA GLN A 77 -2.59 -10.19 -4.06
C GLN A 77 -2.78 -11.53 -4.81
N LEU A 78 -3.08 -11.48 -6.10
CA LEU A 78 -3.18 -12.67 -6.94
C LEU A 78 -1.86 -13.45 -7.01
N LYS A 79 -0.73 -12.76 -7.09
CA LYS A 79 0.59 -13.37 -7.02
C LYS A 79 0.81 -14.05 -5.67
N THR A 80 0.46 -13.40 -4.58
CA THR A 80 0.54 -13.94 -3.22
C THR A 80 -0.29 -15.22 -3.09
N GLN A 81 -1.53 -15.22 -3.59
CA GLN A 81 -2.40 -16.39 -3.58
C GLN A 81 -1.82 -17.55 -4.39
N ARG A 82 -1.27 -17.30 -5.59
CA ARG A 82 -0.61 -18.34 -6.39
C ARG A 82 0.58 -18.95 -5.67
N LEU A 83 1.41 -18.14 -5.03
CA LEU A 83 2.56 -18.63 -4.27
C LEU A 83 2.13 -19.41 -3.03
N LEU A 84 1.01 -19.06 -2.40
CA LEU A 84 0.41 -19.82 -1.31
C LEU A 84 -0.09 -21.20 -1.79
N GLU A 85 -0.78 -21.25 -2.92
CA GLU A 85 -1.21 -22.51 -3.53
C GLU A 85 0.00 -23.39 -3.92
N GLU A 86 1.01 -22.81 -4.51
CA GLU A 86 2.26 -23.49 -4.83
C GLU A 86 2.92 -24.06 -3.56
N LEU A 87 3.00 -23.27 -2.48
CA LEU A 87 3.55 -23.72 -1.21
C LEU A 87 2.79 -24.91 -0.63
N ARG A 88 1.46 -24.91 -0.72
CA ARG A 88 0.62 -26.04 -0.25
C ARG A 88 0.93 -27.32 -0.97
N THR A 89 1.27 -27.27 -2.26
CA THR A 89 1.59 -28.45 -3.08
C THR A 89 3.04 -28.92 -2.91
N VAL A 90 3.93 -28.07 -2.43
CA VAL A 90 5.35 -28.43 -2.21
C VAL A 90 5.48 -29.43 -1.06
N LYS A 91 6.21 -30.51 -1.31
CA LYS A 91 6.55 -31.47 -0.26
C LYS A 91 7.55 -30.84 0.72
N SER A 92 7.40 -31.11 2.02
CA SER A 92 8.31 -30.65 3.06
C SER A 92 9.77 -31.11 2.90
N THR A 93 10.00 -32.13 2.07
CA THR A 93 11.34 -32.62 1.72
C THR A 93 12.03 -31.78 0.63
N ASN A 94 11.29 -30.88 -0.05
CA ASN A 94 11.85 -30.06 -1.13
C ASN A 94 12.38 -28.71 -0.58
N ALA A 95 13.54 -28.77 0.09
CA ALA A 95 14.20 -27.60 0.66
C ALA A 95 14.48 -26.46 -0.34
N THR A 96 14.75 -26.80 -1.60
CA THR A 96 15.04 -25.81 -2.64
C THR A 96 13.82 -24.95 -2.94
N GLU A 97 12.65 -25.56 -3.10
CA GLU A 97 11.39 -24.84 -3.36
C GLU A 97 10.96 -24.02 -2.14
N ILE A 98 11.08 -24.56 -0.94
CA ILE A 98 10.77 -23.82 0.29
C ILE A 98 11.66 -22.58 0.40
N ARG A 99 12.96 -22.68 0.14
CA ARG A 99 13.88 -21.53 0.15
C ARG A 99 13.54 -20.52 -0.95
N ARG A 100 13.13 -20.97 -2.13
CA ARG A 100 12.68 -20.08 -3.21
C ARG A 100 11.44 -19.31 -2.77
N LEU A 101 10.42 -19.96 -2.26
CA LEU A 101 9.19 -19.33 -1.78
C LEU A 101 9.47 -18.36 -0.63
N LYS A 102 10.40 -18.67 0.27
CA LYS A 102 10.84 -17.76 1.34
C LYS A 102 11.47 -16.47 0.78
N LYS A 103 12.24 -16.55 -0.32
CA LYS A 103 12.77 -15.36 -1.02
C LYS A 103 11.68 -14.56 -1.72
N GLU A 104 10.71 -15.23 -2.33
CA GLU A 104 9.56 -14.56 -2.95
C GLU A 104 8.74 -13.80 -1.91
N LEU A 105 8.49 -14.39 -0.75
CA LEU A 105 7.82 -13.72 0.37
C LEU A 105 8.57 -12.47 0.84
N ALA A 106 9.90 -12.54 0.95
CA ALA A 106 10.72 -11.39 1.30
C ALA A 106 10.62 -10.26 0.25
N THR A 107 10.47 -10.62 -1.03
CA THR A 107 10.24 -9.66 -2.12
C THR A 107 8.86 -9.02 -2.01
N LEU A 108 7.82 -9.82 -1.80
CA LEU A 108 6.44 -9.33 -1.57
C LEU A 108 6.38 -8.36 -0.39
N ARG A 109 7.09 -8.65 0.70
CA ARG A 109 7.19 -7.76 1.88
C ARG A 109 7.77 -6.40 1.51
N LYS A 110 8.84 -6.36 0.72
CA LYS A 110 9.44 -5.09 0.24
C LYS A 110 8.48 -4.30 -0.64
N VAL A 111 7.77 -4.98 -1.53
CA VAL A 111 6.77 -4.37 -2.42
C VAL A 111 5.64 -3.77 -1.59
N MET A 112 5.11 -4.51 -0.61
CA MET A 112 4.05 -4.03 0.29
C MET A 112 4.47 -2.79 1.07
N ILE A 113 5.68 -2.77 1.64
CA ILE A 113 6.22 -1.57 2.33
C ILE A 113 6.27 -0.38 1.36
N GLY A 114 6.65 -0.61 0.11
CA GLY A 114 6.62 0.41 -0.93
C GLY A 114 5.22 0.98 -1.16
N TYR A 115 4.20 0.14 -1.24
CA TYR A 115 2.81 0.58 -1.38
C TYR A 115 2.30 1.34 -0.15
N ILE A 116 2.60 0.89 1.06
CA ILE A 116 2.24 1.61 2.29
C ILE A 116 2.81 3.02 2.26
N ASN A 117 4.09 3.18 1.92
CA ASN A 117 4.74 4.49 1.83
C ASN A 117 4.11 5.39 0.74
N GLN A 118 3.69 4.81 -0.39
CA GLN A 118 2.99 5.55 -1.44
C GLN A 118 1.61 6.01 -0.98
N ILE A 119 0.85 5.15 -0.31
CA ILE A 119 -0.47 5.46 0.26
C ILE A 119 -0.35 6.60 1.27
N ASP A 120 0.61 6.53 2.19
CA ASP A 120 0.86 7.59 3.18
C ASP A 120 1.22 8.92 2.52
N SER A 121 2.04 8.89 1.48
CA SER A 121 2.40 10.07 0.69
C SER A 121 1.19 10.68 -0.01
N LEU A 122 0.35 9.85 -0.65
CA LEU A 122 -0.87 10.30 -1.32
C LEU A 122 -1.88 10.87 -0.34
N ASN A 123 -2.07 10.25 0.81
CA ASN A 123 -2.97 10.74 1.85
C ASN A 123 -2.51 12.10 2.38
N LYS A 124 -1.22 12.28 2.66
CA LYS A 124 -0.64 13.58 3.06
C LYS A 124 -0.82 14.65 1.98
N LEU A 125 -0.67 14.29 0.71
CA LEU A 125 -0.89 15.22 -0.41
C LEU A 125 -2.36 15.61 -0.51
N THR A 126 -3.27 14.65 -0.41
CA THR A 126 -4.71 14.87 -0.44
C THR A 126 -5.16 15.80 0.68
N GLU A 127 -4.67 15.62 1.90
CA GLU A 127 -4.97 16.51 3.01
C GLU A 127 -4.45 17.95 2.77
N LYS A 128 -3.23 18.09 2.26
CA LYS A 128 -2.71 19.42 1.87
C LYS A 128 -3.57 20.08 0.79
N GLN A 129 -3.99 19.31 -0.22
CA GLN A 129 -4.87 19.82 -1.28
C GLN A 129 -6.23 20.26 -0.74
N LYS A 130 -6.83 19.50 0.18
CA LYS A 130 -8.09 19.90 0.84
C LYS A 130 -7.95 21.24 1.58
N LEU A 131 -6.86 21.46 2.29
CA LEU A 131 -6.60 22.73 2.98
C LEU A 131 -6.45 23.89 2.00
N VAL A 132 -5.74 23.69 0.89
CA VAL A 132 -5.58 24.71 -0.16
C VAL A 132 -6.93 25.02 -0.82
N ILE A 133 -7.72 24.01 -1.15
CA ILE A 133 -9.05 24.19 -1.74
C ILE A 133 -9.95 24.98 -0.77
N ALA A 134 -9.94 24.65 0.51
CA ALA A 134 -10.72 25.38 1.51
C ALA A 134 -10.31 26.86 1.60
N ASP A 135 -9.02 27.17 1.60
CA ASP A 135 -8.50 28.56 1.61
C ASP A 135 -8.87 29.30 0.33
N VAL A 136 -8.67 28.69 -0.84
CA VAL A 136 -9.06 29.28 -2.13
C VAL A 136 -10.56 29.53 -2.20
N THR A 137 -11.38 28.57 -1.75
CA THR A 137 -12.85 28.73 -1.71
C THR A 137 -13.26 29.89 -0.80
N LYS A 138 -12.63 30.02 0.37
CA LYS A 138 -12.87 31.14 1.29
C LYS A 138 -12.53 32.49 0.63
N LYS A 139 -11.36 32.59 0.01
CA LYS A 139 -10.91 33.79 -0.71
C LYS A 139 -11.84 34.13 -1.87
N TYR A 140 -12.26 33.12 -2.64
CA TYR A 140 -13.22 33.29 -3.73
C TYR A 140 -14.55 33.86 -3.23
N ASN A 141 -15.10 33.30 -2.17
CA ASN A 141 -16.34 33.77 -1.59
C ASN A 141 -16.23 35.21 -1.06
N GLN A 142 -15.11 35.57 -0.41
CA GLN A 142 -14.83 36.92 0.04
C GLN A 142 -14.76 37.92 -1.13
N ALA A 143 -14.01 37.56 -2.19
CA ALA A 143 -13.89 38.37 -3.39
C ALA A 143 -15.27 38.55 -4.10
N SER A 144 -16.06 37.48 -4.19
CA SER A 144 -17.41 37.53 -4.76
C SER A 144 -18.32 38.49 -3.97
N GLN A 145 -18.26 38.44 -2.64
CA GLN A 145 -19.02 39.38 -1.79
C GLN A 145 -18.57 40.83 -2.00
N GLN A 146 -17.24 41.05 -2.08
CA GLN A 146 -16.71 42.40 -2.34
C GLN A 146 -17.15 42.92 -3.70
N ILE A 147 -17.11 42.10 -4.75
CA ILE A 147 -17.60 42.48 -6.09
C ILE A 147 -19.11 42.84 -6.04
N SER A 148 -19.91 42.04 -5.35
CA SER A 148 -21.35 42.32 -5.18
C SER A 148 -21.57 43.66 -4.48
N ASN A 149 -20.86 43.91 -3.36
CA ASN A 149 -21.00 45.16 -2.60
C ASN A 149 -20.58 46.39 -3.44
N LEU A 150 -19.44 46.28 -4.14
CA LEU A 150 -18.94 47.35 -5.02
C LEU A 150 -19.87 47.61 -6.19
N SER A 151 -20.50 46.56 -6.74
CA SER A 151 -21.51 46.69 -7.80
C SER A 151 -22.76 47.45 -7.31
N GLU A 152 -23.23 47.16 -6.10
CA GLU A 152 -24.35 47.83 -5.47
C GLU A 152 -24.03 49.30 -5.14
N GLU A 153 -22.83 49.55 -4.59
CA GLU A 153 -22.34 50.90 -4.31
C GLU A 153 -22.24 51.73 -5.60
N LYS A 154 -21.67 51.18 -6.66
CA LYS A 154 -21.63 51.79 -7.99
C LYS A 154 -23.00 52.13 -8.50
N LYS A 155 -23.99 51.22 -8.36
CA LYS A 155 -25.37 51.46 -8.75
C LYS A 155 -26.01 52.62 -7.96
N ASN A 156 -25.74 52.68 -6.65
CA ASN A 156 -26.25 53.75 -5.78
C ASN A 156 -25.59 55.08 -6.09
N LEU A 157 -24.27 55.14 -6.34
CA LEU A 157 -23.55 56.32 -6.76
C LEU A 157 -24.06 56.82 -8.11
N ASN A 158 -24.24 55.96 -9.09
CA ASN A 158 -24.81 56.33 -10.38
C ASN A 158 -26.22 56.97 -10.24
N LYS A 159 -27.09 56.41 -9.37
CA LYS A 159 -28.39 56.99 -9.08
C LYS A 159 -28.27 58.40 -8.48
N LYS A 160 -27.36 58.61 -7.52
CA LYS A 160 -27.12 59.92 -6.91
C LYS A 160 -26.60 60.95 -7.93
N VAL A 161 -25.66 60.53 -8.79
CA VAL A 161 -25.14 61.41 -9.88
C VAL A 161 -26.23 61.78 -10.86
N THR A 162 -27.07 60.83 -11.28
CA THR A 162 -28.20 61.11 -12.19
C THR A 162 -29.21 62.08 -11.56
N LEU A 163 -29.55 61.92 -10.27
CA LEU A 163 -30.44 62.85 -9.56
C LEU A 163 -29.81 64.23 -9.42
N ALA A 164 -28.50 64.34 -9.11
CA ALA A 164 -27.83 65.63 -9.03
C ALA A 164 -27.81 66.35 -10.40
N ALA A 165 -27.55 65.62 -11.47
CA ALA A 165 -27.57 66.18 -12.83
C ALA A 165 -28.95 66.63 -13.26
N GLN A 166 -30.00 65.95 -12.81
CA GLN A 166 -31.44 66.43 -13.06
C GLN A 166 -31.75 67.70 -12.27
N LEU A 167 -31.24 67.81 -11.04
CA LEU A 167 -31.47 68.99 -10.22
C LEU A 167 -30.74 70.21 -10.81
N ASP A 168 -29.55 70.08 -11.33
CA ASP A 168 -28.84 71.17 -12.02
C ASP A 168 -29.57 71.59 -13.31
N ALA A 169 -30.11 70.65 -14.07
CA ALA A 169 -30.86 70.95 -15.30
C ALA A 169 -32.25 71.62 -15.02
N THR A 170 -32.89 71.36 -13.88
CA THR A 170 -34.18 71.95 -13.52
C THR A 170 -34.03 73.30 -12.92
N ASN A 171 -32.89 73.79 -12.49
CA ASN A 171 -32.66 75.13 -11.88
C ASN A 171 -32.13 76.17 -12.88
N ILE A 172 -32.03 75.82 -14.17
CA ILE A 172 -31.71 76.80 -15.23
C ILE A 172 -32.95 77.63 -15.56
N ARG A 173 -33.05 78.77 -14.91
CA ARG A 173 -34.07 79.79 -15.22
C ARG A 173 -33.47 80.70 -16.28
N ILE A 174 -34.02 80.65 -17.51
CA ILE A 174 -33.64 81.59 -18.58
C ILE A 174 -34.50 82.85 -18.33
N GLU A 175 -33.85 83.90 -17.81
CA GLU A 175 -34.49 85.22 -17.77
C GLU A 175 -34.20 85.96 -19.07
N PRO A 176 -35.29 86.34 -19.84
CA PRO A 176 -35.02 87.14 -21.05
C PRO A 176 -34.64 88.57 -20.64
N ARG A 177 -33.45 88.96 -20.93
CA ARG A 177 -32.90 90.30 -20.72
C ARG A 177 -33.44 91.18 -21.82
N ASN A 178 -34.50 91.98 -21.45
CA ASN A 178 -35.04 92.97 -22.35
C ASN A 178 -34.06 94.13 -22.52
N LYS A 179 -33.39 94.21 -23.72
CA LYS A 179 -32.63 95.38 -24.11
C LYS A 179 -33.65 96.49 -24.48
N ARG A 180 -33.83 97.43 -23.61
CA ARG A 180 -34.33 98.71 -24.03
C ARG A 180 -33.20 99.63 -24.41
N GLY A 181 -33.26 100.11 -25.57
CA GLY A 181 -32.72 101.18 -26.32
C GLY A 181 -31.43 101.83 -26.09
#